data_bfacfd84e8c519ddfbe1618862ed0778
#
_entry.id   bfacfd84e8c519ddfbe1618862ed0778
#
_cell.length_a   1.000
_cell.length_b   1.000
_cell.length_c   1.000
_cell.angle_alpha   90.00
_cell.angle_beta   90.00
_cell.angle_gamma   90.00
#
_symmetry.space_group_name_H-M   'P 1'
#
loop_
_entity.id
_entity.type
_entity.pdbx_description
1 polymer ?
#
loop_
_entity_poly.entity_id
_entity_poly.type
_entity_poly.pdbx_seq_one_letter_code
_entity_poly.pdbx_strand_id
1 'polypeptide(L)'
;TRLGIPFGTYLYSYATTEEQAKSEAEHVARLLGLVAPPHEGLDDYTATPYQLSYPVYYDLEDKSITGLYPDEMAHLTEVFFDRLKELGYKGEEGIYASINWTRGRLTDPAFDRWRDNFWIARFNSALGYTGPYSIWQATYTEPGEKYGVQSDTVDVDFVMEELTFTGIKATSKDIRPSLTNDTYKNELWLPKAKATATLLTDEPSESEGGQKIFWSSDNEDVATVNKHGEVKAKADGTCTITATLADGRMSADVTVRVGAFTIPVYVTGNLHGLT
;
A
#
# COMPACT_ATOMS: atom_id res chain seq x y z
N THR A 1 9.14 8.73 -13.59
CA THR A 1 9.70 10.09 -13.51
C THR A 1 11.21 10.08 -13.77
N ARG A 2 11.77 11.23 -14.19
CA ARG A 2 13.22 11.38 -14.41
C ARG A 2 14.03 11.22 -13.10
N LEU A 3 13.38 11.33 -11.95
CA LEU A 3 13.98 11.18 -10.62
C LEU A 3 13.67 9.85 -9.95
N GLY A 4 12.94 8.93 -10.61
CA GLY A 4 12.54 7.66 -10.02
C GLY A 4 11.50 7.77 -8.89
N ILE A 5 10.88 8.95 -8.71
CA ILE A 5 9.87 9.16 -7.66
C ILE A 5 8.57 8.45 -8.09
N PRO A 6 8.03 7.53 -7.29
CA PRO A 6 6.71 6.93 -7.52
C PRO A 6 5.64 8.02 -7.55
N PHE A 7 4.68 7.90 -8.46
CA PHE A 7 3.56 8.83 -8.54
C PHE A 7 2.31 8.15 -9.10
N GLY A 8 1.17 8.68 -8.74
CA GLY A 8 -0.14 8.41 -9.32
C GLY A 8 -0.78 9.73 -9.76
N THR A 9 -2.05 9.67 -10.10
CA THR A 9 -2.84 10.86 -10.42
C THR A 9 -4.28 10.68 -9.97
N TYR A 10 -4.98 11.77 -9.79
CA TYR A 10 -6.41 11.76 -9.55
C TYR A 10 -7.12 12.76 -10.45
N LEU A 11 -8.40 12.51 -10.67
CA LEU A 11 -9.32 13.45 -11.32
C LEU A 11 -10.47 13.77 -10.37
N TYR A 12 -10.61 15.03 -10.01
CA TYR A 12 -11.76 15.55 -9.27
C TYR A 12 -13.00 15.61 -10.18
N SER A 13 -13.99 14.75 -9.92
CA SER A 13 -15.12 14.56 -10.81
C SER A 13 -16.27 15.52 -10.54
N TYR A 14 -16.82 16.03 -11.62
CA TYR A 14 -18.09 16.78 -11.67
C TYR A 14 -19.16 16.07 -12.46
N ALA A 15 -18.88 14.86 -12.96
CA ALA A 15 -19.74 14.17 -13.91
C ALA A 15 -21.06 13.72 -13.29
N THR A 16 -22.16 14.10 -13.92
CA THR A 16 -23.53 13.67 -13.61
C THR A 16 -24.19 12.95 -14.78
N THR A 17 -23.48 12.81 -15.91
CA THR A 17 -23.91 12.07 -17.11
C THR A 17 -22.74 11.23 -17.65
N GLU A 18 -23.08 10.21 -18.46
CA GLU A 18 -22.07 9.39 -19.13
C GLU A 18 -21.13 10.19 -20.04
N GLU A 19 -21.67 11.18 -20.78
CA GLU A 19 -20.89 12.01 -21.68
C GLU A 19 -19.85 12.81 -20.90
N GLN A 20 -20.20 13.30 -19.70
CA GLN A 20 -19.27 14.01 -18.82
C GLN A 20 -18.20 13.05 -18.29
N ALA A 21 -18.57 11.87 -17.81
CA ALA A 21 -17.62 10.86 -17.34
C ALA A 21 -16.63 10.43 -18.45
N LYS A 22 -17.12 10.22 -19.68
CA LYS A 22 -16.28 9.95 -20.86
C LYS A 22 -15.33 11.11 -21.19
N SER A 23 -15.82 12.34 -21.11
CA SER A 23 -14.99 13.54 -21.33
C SER A 23 -13.90 13.69 -20.28
N GLU A 24 -14.18 13.38 -19.01
CA GLU A 24 -13.19 13.36 -17.93
C GLU A 24 -12.13 12.27 -18.17
N ALA A 25 -12.52 11.07 -18.61
CA ALA A 25 -11.59 10.01 -18.98
C ALA A 25 -10.67 10.41 -20.15
N GLU A 26 -11.23 11.09 -21.17
CA GLU A 26 -10.45 11.62 -22.29
C GLU A 26 -9.46 12.70 -21.86
N HIS A 27 -9.84 13.52 -20.88
CA HIS A 27 -8.92 14.49 -20.29
C HIS A 27 -7.74 13.81 -19.60
N VAL A 28 -7.99 12.80 -18.77
CA VAL A 28 -6.94 12.00 -18.12
C VAL A 28 -6.06 11.30 -19.14
N ALA A 29 -6.66 10.69 -20.17
CA ALA A 29 -5.90 10.02 -21.23
C ALA A 29 -4.92 10.96 -21.95
N ARG A 30 -5.33 12.20 -22.21
CA ARG A 30 -4.44 13.25 -22.79
C ARG A 30 -3.30 13.59 -21.84
N LEU A 31 -3.58 13.80 -20.57
CA LEU A 31 -2.55 14.16 -19.57
C LEU A 31 -1.55 13.01 -19.38
N LEU A 32 -2.01 11.77 -19.48
CA LEU A 32 -1.15 10.58 -19.40
C LEU A 32 -0.39 10.29 -20.70
N GLY A 33 -0.59 11.07 -21.77
CA GLY A 33 0.05 10.84 -23.06
C GLY A 33 -0.45 9.60 -23.80
N LEU A 34 -1.64 9.10 -23.47
CA LEU A 34 -2.27 7.95 -24.13
C LEU A 34 -2.83 8.32 -25.50
N VAL A 35 -3.33 9.55 -25.63
CA VAL A 35 -3.92 10.09 -26.85
C VAL A 35 -3.35 11.47 -27.17
N ALA A 36 -3.41 11.87 -28.43
CA ALA A 36 -2.93 13.18 -28.88
C ALA A 36 -3.70 14.32 -28.19
N PRO A 37 -3.04 15.44 -27.85
CA PRO A 37 -3.72 16.65 -27.45
C PRO A 37 -4.57 17.17 -28.63
N PRO A 38 -5.68 17.92 -28.37
CA PRO A 38 -6.58 18.40 -29.41
C PRO A 38 -6.00 19.64 -30.11
N HIS A 39 -4.88 19.50 -30.82
CA HIS A 39 -4.29 20.55 -31.64
C HIS A 39 -4.19 20.09 -33.09
N GLU A 40 -4.59 20.95 -34.02
CA GLU A 40 -4.44 20.72 -35.44
C GLU A 40 -2.94 20.56 -35.79
N GLY A 41 -2.58 19.55 -36.60
CA GLY A 41 -1.25 19.38 -37.17
C GLY A 41 -0.34 18.37 -36.47
N LEU A 42 -0.89 17.44 -35.66
CA LEU A 42 -0.13 16.34 -35.04
C LEU A 42 -0.41 14.98 -35.69
N ASP A 43 -0.36 14.95 -37.03
CA ASP A 43 -0.53 13.70 -37.80
C ASP A 43 0.53 12.64 -37.45
N ASP A 44 1.67 13.05 -36.85
CA ASP A 44 2.77 12.18 -36.42
C ASP A 44 2.84 11.99 -34.90
N TYR A 45 1.76 12.21 -34.13
CA TYR A 45 1.79 12.01 -32.68
C TYR A 45 2.06 10.56 -32.33
N THR A 46 3.20 10.33 -31.68
CA THR A 46 3.52 9.03 -31.08
C THR A 46 3.19 9.08 -29.60
N ALA A 47 2.24 8.27 -29.16
CA ALA A 47 1.89 8.16 -27.76
C ALA A 47 3.13 7.73 -26.92
N THR A 48 3.46 8.55 -25.91
CA THR A 48 4.49 8.23 -24.91
C THR A 48 3.86 8.21 -23.53
N PRO A 49 3.12 7.14 -23.19
CA PRO A 49 2.37 7.08 -21.93
C PRO A 49 3.28 7.20 -20.73
N TYR A 50 2.85 7.98 -19.74
CA TYR A 50 3.47 7.96 -18.43
C TYR A 50 3.17 6.63 -17.74
N GLN A 51 4.22 6.04 -17.14
CA GLN A 51 4.08 4.85 -16.31
C GLN A 51 3.81 5.28 -14.87
N LEU A 52 2.60 5.03 -14.39
CA LEU A 52 2.20 5.32 -13.01
C LEU A 52 2.67 4.20 -12.08
N SER A 53 3.01 4.56 -10.85
CA SER A 53 3.34 3.65 -9.76
C SER A 53 2.12 3.36 -8.87
N TYR A 54 1.13 4.25 -8.92
CA TYR A 54 -0.14 4.17 -8.20
C TYR A 54 -1.31 4.26 -9.19
N PRO A 55 -2.54 3.90 -8.77
CA PRO A 55 -3.72 4.00 -9.60
C PRO A 55 -3.99 5.41 -10.18
N VAL A 56 -4.84 5.46 -11.21
CA VAL A 56 -5.63 6.64 -11.47
C VAL A 56 -6.80 6.62 -10.49
N TYR A 57 -6.90 7.65 -9.65
CA TYR A 57 -8.00 7.80 -8.70
C TYR A 57 -9.10 8.67 -9.27
N TYR A 58 -10.32 8.16 -9.26
CA TYR A 58 -11.52 8.94 -9.57
C TYR A 58 -12.06 9.53 -8.27
N ASP A 59 -11.99 10.85 -8.14
CA ASP A 59 -12.29 11.58 -6.92
C ASP A 59 -13.77 11.96 -6.88
N LEU A 60 -14.52 11.32 -5.98
CA LEU A 60 -15.96 11.38 -5.87
C LEU A 60 -16.38 12.10 -4.59
N GLU A 61 -16.31 13.43 -4.57
CA GLU A 61 -16.72 14.22 -3.41
C GLU A 61 -17.35 15.58 -3.72
N ASP A 62 -17.51 15.93 -5.00
CA ASP A 62 -18.05 17.23 -5.35
C ASP A 62 -19.57 17.34 -5.09
N LYS A 63 -19.98 18.56 -4.80
CA LYS A 63 -21.38 18.86 -4.51
C LYS A 63 -22.31 18.62 -5.71
N SER A 64 -21.82 18.72 -6.95
CA SER A 64 -22.59 18.47 -8.16
C SER A 64 -23.15 17.05 -8.23
N ILE A 65 -22.41 16.08 -7.71
CA ILE A 65 -22.79 14.66 -7.74
C ILE A 65 -23.59 14.21 -6.50
N THR A 66 -23.93 15.11 -5.59
CA THR A 66 -24.72 14.75 -4.39
C THR A 66 -26.16 14.30 -4.68
N GLY A 67 -26.68 14.65 -5.85
CA GLY A 67 -28.01 14.24 -6.30
C GLY A 67 -28.08 12.82 -6.85
N LEU A 68 -26.95 12.21 -7.18
CA LEU A 68 -26.89 10.85 -7.74
C LEU A 68 -27.17 9.80 -6.67
N TYR A 69 -27.81 8.71 -7.03
CA TYR A 69 -27.90 7.51 -6.19
C TYR A 69 -26.61 6.70 -6.23
N PRO A 70 -26.35 5.80 -5.25
CA PRO A 70 -25.14 4.97 -5.22
C PRO A 70 -24.88 4.16 -6.50
N ASP A 71 -25.92 3.59 -7.11
CA ASP A 71 -25.84 2.84 -8.35
C ASP A 71 -25.53 3.74 -9.56
N GLU A 72 -26.08 4.95 -9.62
CA GLU A 72 -25.74 5.93 -10.65
C GLU A 72 -24.27 6.37 -10.55
N MET A 73 -23.78 6.61 -9.34
CA MET A 73 -22.37 6.93 -9.09
C MET A 73 -21.46 5.78 -9.50
N ALA A 74 -21.83 4.54 -9.16
CA ALA A 74 -21.08 3.35 -9.56
C ALA A 74 -21.05 3.21 -11.07
N HIS A 75 -22.19 3.38 -11.74
CA HIS A 75 -22.29 3.34 -13.20
C HIS A 75 -21.38 4.40 -13.87
N LEU A 76 -21.43 5.65 -13.43
CA LEU A 76 -20.59 6.70 -13.99
C LEU A 76 -19.10 6.44 -13.75
N THR A 77 -18.75 5.82 -12.63
CA THR A 77 -17.38 5.39 -12.35
C THR A 77 -16.92 4.29 -13.32
N GLU A 78 -17.80 3.32 -13.62
CA GLU A 78 -17.52 2.31 -14.64
C GLU A 78 -17.33 2.93 -16.02
N VAL A 79 -18.23 3.83 -16.43
CA VAL A 79 -18.12 4.56 -17.70
C VAL A 79 -16.79 5.32 -17.82
N PHE A 80 -16.35 5.98 -16.76
CA PHE A 80 -15.05 6.67 -16.72
C PHE A 80 -13.89 5.71 -16.95
N PHE A 81 -13.80 4.64 -16.18
CA PHE A 81 -12.67 3.71 -16.28
C PHE A 81 -12.70 2.88 -17.56
N ASP A 82 -13.88 2.45 -18.02
CA ASP A 82 -13.99 1.72 -19.27
C ASP A 82 -13.55 2.61 -20.45
N ARG A 83 -13.96 3.90 -20.46
CA ARG A 83 -13.49 4.83 -21.48
C ARG A 83 -11.99 5.06 -21.42
N LEU A 84 -11.42 5.17 -20.21
CA LEU A 84 -9.99 5.33 -20.03
C LEU A 84 -9.20 4.11 -20.54
N LYS A 85 -9.71 2.90 -20.32
CA LYS A 85 -9.14 1.65 -20.88
C LYS A 85 -9.23 1.59 -22.40
N GLU A 86 -10.37 1.98 -22.98
CA GLU A 86 -10.52 2.07 -24.44
C GLU A 86 -9.47 2.98 -25.07
N LEU A 87 -9.07 4.04 -24.35
CA LEU A 87 -8.02 4.98 -24.76
C LEU A 87 -6.59 4.48 -24.50
N GLY A 88 -6.44 3.24 -24.01
CA GLY A 88 -5.16 2.57 -23.84
C GLY A 88 -4.59 2.53 -22.44
N TYR A 89 -5.31 2.97 -21.41
CA TYR A 89 -4.88 2.83 -20.03
C TYR A 89 -4.85 1.35 -19.60
N LYS A 90 -3.74 0.94 -18.96
CA LYS A 90 -3.53 -0.44 -18.50
C LYS A 90 -3.11 -0.52 -17.03
N GLY A 91 -3.13 0.61 -16.33
CA GLY A 91 -2.79 0.69 -14.92
C GLY A 91 -3.98 0.34 -14.02
N GLU A 92 -3.76 0.47 -12.73
CA GLU A 92 -4.76 0.22 -11.71
C GLU A 92 -5.75 1.37 -11.58
N GLU A 93 -6.97 1.03 -11.18
CA GLU A 93 -8.08 1.94 -10.94
C GLU A 93 -8.28 2.12 -9.44
N GLY A 94 -8.51 3.34 -8.99
CA GLY A 94 -8.79 3.64 -7.60
C GLY A 94 -9.88 4.69 -7.45
N ILE A 95 -10.42 4.80 -6.25
CA ILE A 95 -11.42 5.82 -5.91
C ILE A 95 -10.93 6.61 -4.71
N TYR A 96 -10.93 7.94 -4.85
CA TYR A 96 -10.78 8.84 -3.71
C TYR A 96 -12.14 9.35 -3.25
N ALA A 97 -12.36 9.34 -1.94
CA ALA A 97 -13.50 9.99 -1.31
C ALA A 97 -13.26 10.23 0.19
N SER A 98 -14.01 11.16 0.77
CA SER A 98 -14.05 11.27 2.23
C SER A 98 -14.67 10.03 2.88
N ILE A 99 -14.35 9.79 4.16
CA ILE A 99 -14.91 8.68 4.94
C ILE A 99 -16.45 8.70 4.97
N ASN A 100 -17.06 9.89 4.98
CA ASN A 100 -18.50 10.03 4.99
C ASN A 100 -19.12 9.58 3.66
N TRP A 101 -18.49 9.90 2.55
CA TRP A 101 -18.89 9.43 1.22
C TRP A 101 -18.70 7.93 1.08
N THR A 102 -17.54 7.42 1.51
CA THR A 102 -17.25 5.98 1.48
C THR A 102 -18.29 5.16 2.21
N ARG A 103 -18.76 5.63 3.38
CA ARG A 103 -19.75 4.91 4.19
C ARG A 103 -21.19 5.13 3.77
N GLY A 104 -21.52 6.28 3.22
CA GLY A 104 -22.90 6.69 3.00
C GLY A 104 -23.33 6.74 1.55
N ARG A 105 -22.40 6.81 0.61
CA ARG A 105 -22.68 7.02 -0.79
C ARG A 105 -22.06 5.98 -1.73
N LEU A 106 -20.82 5.53 -1.44
CA LEU A 106 -20.15 4.51 -2.24
C LEU A 106 -20.52 3.11 -1.72
N THR A 107 -21.82 2.86 -1.59
CA THR A 107 -22.36 1.65 -0.95
C THR A 107 -22.89 0.62 -1.92
N ASP A 108 -23.01 0.97 -3.22
CA ASP A 108 -23.41 0.01 -4.24
C ASP A 108 -22.38 -1.13 -4.36
N PRO A 109 -22.80 -2.40 -4.51
CA PRO A 109 -21.89 -3.53 -4.67
C PRO A 109 -20.93 -3.42 -5.86
N ALA A 110 -21.26 -2.64 -6.90
CA ALA A 110 -20.35 -2.41 -8.03
C ALA A 110 -19.05 -1.72 -7.61
N PHE A 111 -19.04 -0.98 -6.50
CA PHE A 111 -17.82 -0.41 -5.94
C PHE A 111 -16.86 -1.45 -5.35
N ASP A 112 -17.29 -2.68 -5.09
CA ASP A 112 -16.45 -3.70 -4.46
C ASP A 112 -15.21 -4.03 -5.31
N ARG A 113 -15.29 -3.85 -6.64
CA ARG A 113 -14.15 -4.06 -7.55
C ARG A 113 -12.98 -3.08 -7.34
N TRP A 114 -13.22 -1.92 -6.71
CA TRP A 114 -12.19 -0.90 -6.45
C TRP A 114 -11.82 -0.76 -4.98
N ARG A 115 -12.46 -1.52 -4.07
CA ARG A 115 -12.30 -1.33 -2.63
C ARG A 115 -10.86 -1.45 -2.15
N ASP A 116 -10.08 -2.37 -2.71
CA ASP A 116 -8.67 -2.53 -2.34
C ASP A 116 -7.84 -1.29 -2.72
N ASN A 117 -8.30 -0.50 -3.69
CA ASN A 117 -7.69 0.74 -4.15
C ASN A 117 -8.48 1.99 -3.72
N PHE A 118 -9.17 1.95 -2.58
CA PHE A 118 -9.78 3.16 -2.03
C PHE A 118 -8.72 4.04 -1.37
N TRP A 119 -8.72 5.32 -1.72
CA TRP A 119 -8.00 6.38 -1.05
C TRP A 119 -9.01 7.21 -0.23
N ILE A 120 -8.97 7.06 1.09
CA ILE A 120 -10.00 7.59 1.98
C ILE A 120 -9.47 8.79 2.75
N ALA A 121 -10.14 9.94 2.64
CA ALA A 121 -9.85 11.11 3.45
C ALA A 121 -10.61 11.06 4.77
N ARG A 122 -9.86 11.15 5.86
CA ARG A 122 -10.37 11.44 7.19
C ARG A 122 -9.32 12.17 8.00
N PHE A 123 -9.53 13.43 8.25
CA PHE A 123 -8.62 14.29 8.99
C PHE A 123 -8.79 14.06 10.51
N ASN A 124 -8.12 13.03 11.01
CA ASN A 124 -8.19 12.59 12.38
C ASN A 124 -6.96 11.72 12.73
N SER A 125 -6.79 11.42 14.02
CA SER A 125 -5.74 10.53 14.53
C SER A 125 -5.94 9.04 14.18
N ALA A 126 -7.10 8.66 13.64
CA ALA A 126 -7.39 7.31 13.19
C ALA A 126 -8.44 7.33 12.07
N LEU A 127 -8.29 6.46 11.06
CA LEU A 127 -9.27 6.34 9.99
C LEU A 127 -10.59 5.76 10.50
N GLY A 128 -10.55 4.72 11.34
CA GLY A 128 -11.74 4.06 11.88
C GLY A 128 -12.65 3.45 10.83
N TYR A 129 -12.13 3.14 9.66
CA TYR A 129 -12.80 2.38 8.61
C TYR A 129 -12.31 0.93 8.67
N THR A 130 -13.22 -0.02 8.52
CA THR A 130 -12.94 -1.46 8.65
C THR A 130 -12.97 -2.23 7.33
N GLY A 131 -13.36 -1.57 6.24
CA GLY A 131 -13.29 -2.15 4.90
C GLY A 131 -11.89 -2.03 4.28
N PRO A 132 -11.65 -2.68 3.13
CA PRO A 132 -10.39 -2.55 2.40
C PRO A 132 -10.15 -1.12 1.92
N TYR A 133 -8.90 -0.68 1.88
CA TYR A 133 -8.45 0.57 1.29
C TYR A 133 -6.93 0.54 1.10
N SER A 134 -6.40 1.37 0.21
CA SER A 134 -4.96 1.45 -0.07
C SER A 134 -4.29 2.69 0.53
N ILE A 135 -4.99 3.81 0.61
CA ILE A 135 -4.43 5.08 1.11
C ILE A 135 -5.40 5.74 2.09
N TRP A 136 -4.82 6.32 3.14
CA TRP A 136 -5.53 7.16 4.09
C TRP A 136 -4.93 8.56 4.11
N GLN A 137 -5.67 9.57 3.63
CA GLN A 137 -5.32 10.98 3.82
C GLN A 137 -5.71 11.42 5.22
N ALA A 138 -4.70 11.61 6.07
CA ALA A 138 -4.90 11.86 7.50
C ALA A 138 -5.01 13.34 7.84
N THR A 139 -4.41 14.21 7.03
CA THR A 139 -4.45 15.67 7.21
C THR A 139 -4.17 16.39 5.89
N TYR A 140 -4.54 17.67 5.82
CA TYR A 140 -4.22 18.61 4.74
C TYR A 140 -3.58 19.90 5.28
N THR A 141 -3.17 19.90 6.55
CA THR A 141 -2.69 21.12 7.24
C THR A 141 -1.29 20.97 7.82
N GLU A 142 -0.53 19.94 7.42
CA GLU A 142 0.85 19.81 7.85
C GLU A 142 1.72 20.91 7.23
N PRO A 143 2.63 21.56 8.00
CA PRO A 143 3.52 22.57 7.45
C PRO A 143 4.43 22.00 6.36
N GLY A 144 4.42 22.63 5.18
CA GLY A 144 5.23 22.16 4.05
C GLY A 144 6.73 22.17 4.32
N GLU A 145 7.21 23.13 5.14
CA GLU A 145 8.64 23.21 5.53
C GLU A 145 9.17 21.93 6.20
N LYS A 146 8.30 21.22 6.95
CA LYS A 146 8.63 19.94 7.60
C LYS A 146 9.07 18.88 6.60
N TYR A 147 8.61 18.98 5.36
CA TYR A 147 8.87 18.05 4.26
C TYR A 147 9.78 18.65 3.17
N GLY A 148 10.34 19.85 3.41
CA GLY A 148 11.19 20.53 2.44
C GLY A 148 10.43 21.12 1.24
N VAL A 149 9.12 21.33 1.38
CA VAL A 149 8.24 21.87 0.34
C VAL A 149 7.94 23.34 0.62
N GLN A 150 8.02 24.18 -0.43
CA GLN A 150 7.68 25.63 -0.35
C GLN A 150 6.15 25.83 -0.45
N SER A 151 5.42 25.26 0.47
CA SER A 151 3.98 25.43 0.62
C SER A 151 3.67 25.67 2.09
N ASP A 152 2.65 26.50 2.36
CA ASP A 152 2.21 26.73 3.74
C ASP A 152 1.73 25.43 4.40
N THR A 153 1.02 24.61 3.63
CA THR A 153 0.53 23.31 4.07
C THR A 153 0.68 22.25 2.98
N VAL A 154 0.74 21.00 3.40
CA VAL A 154 0.70 19.81 2.53
C VAL A 154 -0.26 18.77 3.11
N ASP A 155 -0.77 17.94 2.22
CA ASP A 155 -1.49 16.72 2.59
C ASP A 155 -0.49 15.68 3.07
N VAL A 156 -0.92 14.86 4.02
CA VAL A 156 -0.15 13.69 4.46
C VAL A 156 -1.01 12.45 4.35
N ASP A 157 -0.49 11.51 3.60
CA ASP A 157 -1.13 10.25 3.27
C ASP A 157 -0.33 9.08 3.82
N PHE A 158 -1.03 8.10 4.39
CA PHE A 158 -0.48 6.81 4.72
C PHE A 158 -0.87 5.82 3.62
N VAL A 159 0.13 5.31 2.89
CA VAL A 159 -0.07 4.24 1.93
C VAL A 159 -0.12 2.93 2.70
N MET A 160 -1.23 2.21 2.57
CA MET A 160 -1.46 0.94 3.26
C MET A 160 -1.01 -0.18 2.35
N GLU A 161 0.29 -0.34 2.26
CA GLU A 161 0.88 -1.52 1.62
C GLU A 161 0.64 -2.76 2.50
N GLU A 162 0.89 -3.94 1.94
CA GLU A 162 0.87 -5.17 2.72
C GLU A 162 1.80 -5.04 3.93
N LEU A 163 1.30 -5.38 5.12
CA LEU A 163 2.12 -5.36 6.32
C LEU A 163 3.32 -6.28 6.13
N THR A 164 4.51 -5.73 6.21
CA THR A 164 5.75 -6.46 6.05
C THR A 164 6.65 -6.33 7.28
N PHE A 165 7.60 -7.24 7.42
CA PHE A 165 8.65 -7.10 8.41
C PHE A 165 9.80 -6.30 7.81
N THR A 166 10.01 -5.07 8.27
CA THR A 166 11.06 -4.17 7.79
C THR A 166 12.45 -4.54 8.31
N GLY A 167 12.51 -5.37 9.34
CA GLY A 167 13.77 -5.84 9.85
C GLY A 167 13.64 -6.73 11.09
N ILE A 168 14.77 -7.30 11.47
CA ILE A 168 14.92 -8.08 12.69
C ILE A 168 16.01 -7.44 13.52
N LYS A 169 15.65 -6.90 14.69
CA LYS A 169 16.62 -6.34 15.64
C LYS A 169 17.13 -7.44 16.56
N ALA A 170 18.41 -7.77 16.43
CA ALA A 170 19.04 -8.73 17.31
C ALA A 170 19.19 -8.14 18.73
N THR A 171 18.73 -8.85 19.75
CA THR A 171 18.91 -8.53 21.17
C THR A 171 19.98 -9.42 21.83
N SER A 172 20.53 -10.39 21.08
CA SER A 172 21.61 -11.28 21.53
C SER A 172 22.62 -11.52 20.39
N LYS A 173 23.87 -11.83 20.77
CA LYS A 173 24.94 -12.15 19.82
C LYS A 173 24.70 -13.45 19.04
N ASP A 174 23.75 -14.25 19.46
CA ASP A 174 23.46 -15.57 18.93
C ASP A 174 22.39 -15.56 17.82
N ILE A 175 21.96 -14.38 17.39
CA ILE A 175 20.95 -14.28 16.33
C ILE A 175 21.65 -14.19 14.98
N ARG A 176 21.20 -15.02 14.05
CA ARG A 176 21.55 -14.90 12.65
C ARG A 176 20.37 -14.28 11.92
N PRO A 177 20.45 -13.00 11.49
CA PRO A 177 19.46 -12.45 10.58
C PRO A 177 19.49 -13.26 9.28
N SER A 178 18.33 -13.45 8.68
CA SER A 178 18.25 -14.06 7.36
C SER A 178 19.11 -13.29 6.36
N LEU A 179 19.86 -13.99 5.55
CA LEU A 179 20.61 -13.39 4.45
C LEU A 179 19.61 -12.69 3.50
N THR A 180 19.98 -11.51 3.08
CA THR A 180 19.19 -10.61 2.23
C THR A 180 18.99 -11.12 0.81
N ASN A 181 18.27 -12.21 0.63
CA ASN A 181 17.70 -12.54 -0.67
C ASN A 181 16.17 -12.66 -0.54
N ASP A 182 15.47 -12.42 -1.62
CA ASP A 182 13.99 -12.40 -1.63
C ASP A 182 13.33 -13.69 -1.15
N THR A 183 14.04 -14.80 -1.17
CA THR A 183 13.56 -16.12 -0.73
C THR A 183 13.52 -16.27 0.81
N TYR A 184 14.22 -15.42 1.55
CA TYR A 184 14.34 -15.51 3.01
C TYR A 184 13.83 -14.26 3.74
N LYS A 185 13.04 -13.44 3.09
CA LYS A 185 12.59 -12.14 3.61
C LYS A 185 11.93 -12.21 4.99
N ASN A 186 11.26 -13.32 5.30
CA ASN A 186 10.50 -13.49 6.52
C ASN A 186 10.94 -14.74 7.30
N GLU A 187 12.25 -14.97 7.41
CA GLU A 187 12.82 -16.03 8.25
C GLU A 187 13.68 -15.46 9.38
N LEU A 188 13.41 -15.88 10.61
CA LEU A 188 14.20 -15.62 11.79
C LEU A 188 14.87 -16.91 12.27
N TRP A 189 16.18 -16.91 12.41
CA TRP A 189 16.94 -18.06 12.86
C TRP A 189 17.50 -17.79 14.25
N LEU A 190 17.07 -18.59 15.22
CA LEU A 190 17.51 -18.54 16.60
C LEU A 190 18.35 -19.79 16.90
N PRO A 191 19.64 -19.69 17.16
CA PRO A 191 20.55 -20.83 17.19
C PRO A 191 20.35 -21.79 18.37
N LYS A 192 19.61 -21.38 19.40
CA LYS A 192 19.39 -22.18 20.62
C LYS A 192 18.20 -21.65 21.42
N ALA A 193 17.72 -22.49 22.34
CA ALA A 193 16.75 -22.07 23.34
C ALA A 193 17.26 -20.85 24.16
N LYS A 194 16.32 -20.00 24.55
CA LYS A 194 16.53 -18.69 25.23
C LYS A 194 17.14 -17.58 24.37
N ALA A 195 17.48 -17.83 23.11
CA ALA A 195 17.80 -16.76 22.17
C ALA A 195 16.57 -15.86 21.97
N THR A 196 16.81 -14.56 21.79
CA THR A 196 15.74 -13.56 21.61
C THR A 196 16.02 -12.67 20.42
N ALA A 197 14.96 -12.21 19.78
CA ALA A 197 15.01 -11.19 18.74
C ALA A 197 13.78 -10.28 18.85
N THR A 198 13.87 -9.07 18.30
CA THR A 198 12.72 -8.18 18.14
C THR A 198 12.41 -8.08 16.66
N LEU A 199 11.18 -8.44 16.30
CA LEU A 199 10.63 -8.25 14.97
C LEU A 199 10.15 -6.82 14.81
N LEU A 200 10.47 -6.21 13.68
CA LEU A 200 10.02 -4.88 13.33
C LEU A 200 9.07 -4.99 12.12
N THR A 201 8.04 -4.17 12.10
CA THR A 201 7.13 -4.03 10.97
C THR A 201 7.27 -2.63 10.39
N ASP A 202 6.78 -2.43 9.18
CA ASP A 202 6.71 -1.13 8.52
C ASP A 202 5.56 -0.25 9.01
N GLU A 203 4.61 -0.85 9.76
CA GLU A 203 3.53 -0.07 10.36
C GLU A 203 4.06 0.89 11.44
N PRO A 204 3.67 2.18 11.40
CA PRO A 204 4.04 3.15 12.43
C PRO A 204 3.61 2.72 13.83
N SER A 205 4.37 3.12 14.84
CA SER A 205 4.02 2.83 16.24
C SER A 205 2.72 3.54 16.66
N GLU A 206 2.05 3.02 17.68
CA GLU A 206 0.82 3.65 18.23
C GLU A 206 1.06 5.12 18.64
N SER A 207 2.27 5.48 19.08
CA SER A 207 2.64 6.84 19.44
C SER A 207 2.76 7.79 18.26
N GLU A 208 2.89 7.26 17.05
CA GLU A 208 2.98 7.99 15.78
C GLU A 208 1.69 7.93 14.98
N GLY A 209 0.59 7.44 15.58
CA GLY A 209 -0.71 7.32 14.94
C GLY A 209 -0.91 5.99 14.20
N GLY A 210 0.02 5.06 14.32
CA GLY A 210 -0.09 3.71 13.78
C GLY A 210 -1.14 2.87 14.49
N GLN A 211 -1.49 1.75 13.88
CA GLN A 211 -2.44 0.82 14.46
C GLN A 211 -1.75 -0.14 15.43
N LYS A 212 -2.51 -0.61 16.41
CA LYS A 212 -2.02 -1.64 17.32
C LYS A 212 -1.79 -2.94 16.57
N ILE A 213 -0.62 -3.56 16.80
CA ILE A 213 -0.28 -4.87 16.25
C ILE A 213 -0.49 -5.93 17.32
N PHE A 214 -1.19 -7.00 16.95
CA PHE A 214 -1.30 -8.22 17.73
C PHE A 214 -0.32 -9.25 17.21
N TRP A 215 0.39 -9.87 18.13
CA TRP A 215 1.40 -10.88 17.86
C TRP A 215 0.92 -12.24 18.35
N SER A 216 1.14 -13.27 17.56
CA SER A 216 0.84 -14.66 17.93
C SER A 216 1.91 -15.61 17.40
N SER A 217 2.02 -16.76 18.06
CA SER A 217 2.83 -17.91 17.62
C SER A 217 1.90 -19.09 17.37
N ASP A 218 2.09 -19.79 16.27
CA ASP A 218 1.35 -21.03 15.99
C ASP A 218 1.87 -22.22 16.81
N ASN A 219 3.08 -22.09 17.40
CA ASN A 219 3.66 -23.11 18.28
C ASN A 219 4.51 -22.48 19.40
N GLU A 220 3.87 -22.18 20.52
CA GLU A 220 4.51 -21.58 21.67
C GLU A 220 5.52 -22.49 22.41
N ASP A 221 5.54 -23.79 22.13
CA ASP A 221 6.56 -24.69 22.68
C ASP A 221 7.91 -24.49 22.00
N VAL A 222 7.92 -24.04 20.74
CA VAL A 222 9.13 -23.70 19.98
C VAL A 222 9.58 -22.27 20.26
N ALA A 223 8.69 -21.29 20.09
CA ALA A 223 8.98 -19.91 20.41
C ALA A 223 7.71 -19.11 20.78
N THR A 224 7.86 -18.17 21.70
CA THR A 224 6.82 -17.21 22.08
C THR A 224 7.14 -15.82 21.55
N VAL A 225 6.11 -15.01 21.38
CA VAL A 225 6.24 -13.59 21.06
C VAL A 225 5.44 -12.75 22.06
N ASN A 226 5.94 -11.58 22.43
CA ASN A 226 5.22 -10.67 23.28
C ASN A 226 4.57 -9.53 22.46
N LYS A 227 3.81 -8.65 23.13
CA LYS A 227 3.11 -7.52 22.52
C LYS A 227 4.01 -6.47 21.84
N HIS A 228 5.31 -6.55 22.01
CA HIS A 228 6.31 -5.66 21.41
C HIS A 228 7.08 -6.33 20.25
N GLY A 229 6.63 -7.51 19.78
CA GLY A 229 7.33 -8.26 18.75
C GLY A 229 8.60 -8.96 19.22
N GLU A 230 8.86 -9.02 20.54
CA GLU A 230 10.01 -9.75 21.06
C GLU A 230 9.75 -11.26 21.07
N VAL A 231 10.48 -11.97 20.21
CA VAL A 231 10.43 -13.42 20.07
C VAL A 231 11.45 -14.04 21.02
N LYS A 232 11.04 -15.08 21.74
CA LYS A 232 11.89 -15.86 22.64
C LYS A 232 11.80 -17.34 22.29
N ALA A 233 12.93 -17.92 21.88
CA ALA A 233 13.08 -19.35 21.64
C ALA A 233 12.95 -20.18 22.92
N LYS A 234 12.23 -21.30 22.86
CA LYS A 234 12.05 -22.25 23.96
C LYS A 234 12.71 -23.60 23.69
N ALA A 235 12.48 -24.15 22.51
CA ALA A 235 13.01 -25.46 22.11
C ALA A 235 13.34 -25.49 20.63
N ASP A 236 14.15 -26.46 20.22
CA ASP A 236 14.47 -26.67 18.80
C ASP A 236 13.20 -27.01 18.01
N GLY A 237 13.09 -26.44 16.81
CA GLY A 237 11.94 -26.64 15.94
C GLY A 237 11.68 -25.44 15.03
N THR A 238 10.48 -25.45 14.45
CA THR A 238 10.01 -24.36 13.58
C THR A 238 8.60 -23.95 14.02
N CYS A 239 8.34 -22.67 14.05
CA CYS A 239 7.00 -22.09 14.22
C CYS A 239 6.85 -20.85 13.36
N THR A 240 5.62 -20.37 13.22
CA THR A 240 5.27 -19.13 12.55
C THR A 240 4.87 -18.09 13.60
N ILE A 241 5.50 -16.93 13.55
CA ILE A 241 5.06 -15.75 14.29
C ILE A 241 4.27 -14.87 13.33
N THR A 242 3.05 -14.53 13.71
CA THR A 242 2.15 -13.69 12.93
C THR A 242 1.97 -12.35 13.63
N ALA A 243 2.16 -11.27 12.88
CA ALA A 243 1.76 -9.91 13.25
C ALA A 243 0.44 -9.60 12.54
N THR A 244 -0.56 -9.11 13.27
CA THR A 244 -1.87 -8.75 12.71
C THR A 244 -2.27 -7.36 13.20
N LEU A 245 -2.72 -6.49 12.29
CA LEU A 245 -3.28 -5.20 12.68
C LEU A 245 -4.58 -5.38 13.48
N ALA A 246 -4.85 -4.44 14.38
CA ALA A 246 -5.99 -4.51 15.30
C ALA A 246 -7.34 -4.65 14.60
N ASP A 247 -7.46 -4.16 13.38
CA ASP A 247 -8.67 -4.28 12.55
C ASP A 247 -8.74 -5.57 11.73
N GLY A 248 -7.69 -6.39 11.77
CA GLY A 248 -7.62 -7.68 11.09
C GLY A 248 -7.44 -7.61 9.57
N ARG A 249 -7.27 -6.42 8.98
CA ARG A 249 -7.14 -6.24 7.53
C ARG A 249 -5.84 -6.73 6.96
N MET A 250 -4.76 -6.63 7.73
CA MET A 250 -3.42 -6.96 7.29
C MET A 250 -2.74 -7.85 8.31
N SER A 251 -1.97 -8.80 7.80
CA SER A 251 -1.10 -9.64 8.61
C SER A 251 0.18 -9.95 7.86
N ALA A 252 1.23 -10.24 8.61
CA ALA A 252 2.49 -10.72 8.08
C ALA A 252 3.01 -11.86 8.94
N ASP A 253 3.62 -12.83 8.28
CA ASP A 253 4.18 -14.02 8.91
C ASP A 253 5.69 -14.02 8.82
N VAL A 254 6.35 -14.48 9.88
CA VAL A 254 7.76 -14.82 9.87
C VAL A 254 7.96 -16.25 10.34
N THR A 255 8.66 -17.04 9.56
CA THR A 255 9.06 -18.40 9.97
C THR A 255 10.22 -18.31 10.95
N VAL A 256 10.01 -18.77 12.17
CA VAL A 256 11.04 -18.84 13.21
C VAL A 256 11.58 -20.26 13.27
N ARG A 257 12.90 -20.39 13.08
CA ARG A 257 13.64 -21.65 13.20
C ARG A 257 14.54 -21.60 14.42
N VAL A 258 14.40 -22.53 15.33
CA VAL A 258 15.22 -22.64 16.54
C VAL A 258 16.08 -23.89 16.45
N GLY A 259 17.37 -23.74 16.74
CA GLY A 259 18.32 -24.84 16.75
C GLY A 259 19.50 -24.67 15.78
N ALA A 260 20.31 -25.71 15.62
CA ALA A 260 21.43 -25.71 14.68
C ALA A 260 20.92 -26.01 13.26
N PHE A 261 21.06 -25.03 12.37
CA PHE A 261 20.69 -25.14 10.96
C PHE A 261 21.91 -25.05 10.06
N THR A 262 21.93 -25.85 9.00
CA THR A 262 22.89 -25.71 7.91
C THR A 262 22.34 -24.73 6.90
N ILE A 263 23.04 -23.61 6.71
CA ILE A 263 22.70 -22.62 5.69
C ILE A 263 23.41 -23.04 4.39
N PRO A 264 22.69 -23.33 3.30
CA PRO A 264 23.36 -23.50 2.01
C PRO A 264 23.93 -22.15 1.58
N VAL A 265 25.25 -22.04 1.52
CA VAL A 265 25.93 -20.86 0.97
C VAL A 265 26.08 -21.06 -0.52
N TYR A 266 25.33 -20.29 -1.31
CA TYR A 266 25.53 -20.23 -2.76
C TYR A 266 26.55 -19.13 -3.04
N VAL A 267 27.77 -19.53 -3.43
CA VAL A 267 28.79 -18.59 -3.93
C VAL A 267 28.52 -18.35 -5.41
N THR A 268 27.91 -17.25 -5.76
CA THR A 268 27.81 -16.77 -7.12
C THR A 268 29.00 -15.86 -7.43
N GLY A 269 30.06 -16.42 -7.96
CA GLY A 269 31.25 -15.69 -8.39
C GLY A 269 32.24 -16.61 -9.10
N ASN A 270 32.94 -16.09 -10.11
CA ASN A 270 34.03 -16.81 -10.74
C ASN A 270 35.13 -17.11 -9.71
N LEU A 271 35.28 -18.36 -9.36
CA LEU A 271 36.37 -18.87 -8.50
C LEU A 271 37.72 -18.89 -9.27
N HIS A 272 38.01 -17.90 -10.09
CA HIS A 272 39.35 -17.73 -10.65
C HIS A 272 40.24 -17.05 -9.64
N GLY A 273 40.99 -17.84 -8.88
CA GLY A 273 42.08 -17.35 -8.06
C GLY A 273 42.25 -17.91 -6.63
N LEU A 274 41.52 -18.97 -6.27
CA LEU A 274 41.83 -19.71 -5.03
C LEU A 274 42.54 -21.02 -5.42
N THR A 275 43.88 -20.98 -5.45
CA THR A 275 44.78 -22.14 -5.33
C THR A 275 45.25 -22.27 -3.90
#